data_773e489f8de99ed517025321e896eed4
#
_entry.id   773e489f8de99ed517025321e896eed4
#
_cell.length_a   1.000
_cell.length_b   1.000
_cell.length_c   1.000
_cell.angle_alpha   90.00
_cell.angle_beta   90.00
_cell.angle_gamma   90.00
#
_symmetry.space_group_name_H-M   'P 1'
#
loop_
_entity.id
_entity.type
_entity.pdbx_description
1 polymer ?
#
loop_
_entity_poly.entity_id
_entity_poly.type
_entity_poly.pdbx_seq_one_letter_code
_entity_poly.pdbx_strand_id
1 'polypeptide(L)'
;MSSASFSEFPPSTLWSCPQVQDIHDAVLQARVQHRLDFKTKPQGSLGVLEQLALRIAGIVGCETPELHAPQMVVFAADHGLAAQGVSAYPVDVTWQMVENFLAGGAAVSVLSLQNGIDLNVVDCGVARDFEAREQDPAHKLPKAHEPRLWRRKVAYGTADCSQGPAMSEAQCAMALRNGSELVRKLPGNALLLGEMGIGNTSSASLLLARLCGEPVEEVTGVGTGLSSEGLVRKIAVLRRVLDFHAGVQEPLAVLAAMGGLEIATMTGAVLQAAAERRLIVVDGFITTAAVLVASRLQPHVLQRCVYAHRSGEPGHARLLAHLQAQPMLDWQLRLGEGSGAALAWPLLRSACTMLNEMASFESAGVSGKS
;
A
#
# COMPACT_ATOMS: atom_id res chain seq x y z
N MET A 1 -8.15 -14.26 37.58
CA MET A 1 -8.34 -13.19 36.59
C MET A 1 -7.07 -12.34 36.64
N SER A 2 -6.07 -12.69 35.86
CA SER A 2 -4.77 -11.99 35.84
C SER A 2 -4.80 -10.99 34.69
N SER A 3 -4.80 -9.70 35.04
CA SER A 3 -4.58 -8.61 34.08
C SER A 3 -3.15 -8.73 33.54
N ALA A 4 -3.01 -9.16 32.29
CA ALA A 4 -1.76 -9.07 31.60
C ALA A 4 -1.43 -7.57 31.43
N SER A 5 -0.52 -7.07 32.24
CA SER A 5 0.08 -5.74 32.07
C SER A 5 0.89 -5.79 30.78
N PHE A 6 0.48 -5.04 29.76
CA PHE A 6 1.36 -4.71 28.63
C PHE A 6 2.56 -3.95 29.21
N SER A 7 3.71 -4.60 29.26
CA SER A 7 4.95 -3.95 29.60
C SER A 7 5.33 -2.99 28.50
N GLU A 8 5.77 -1.80 28.89
CA GLU A 8 6.37 -0.81 27.99
C GLU A 8 7.37 -1.51 27.06
N PHE A 9 7.27 -1.21 25.75
CA PHE A 9 8.18 -1.74 24.75
C PHE A 9 9.64 -1.56 25.20
N PRO A 10 10.44 -2.63 25.27
CA PRO A 10 11.86 -2.45 25.55
C PRO A 10 12.47 -1.64 24.41
N PRO A 11 13.32 -0.66 24.69
CA PRO A 11 13.83 0.25 23.69
C PRO A 11 14.71 -0.49 22.68
N SER A 12 14.45 -0.29 21.40
CA SER A 12 15.42 -0.23 20.29
C SER A 12 16.16 -1.47 19.79
N THR A 13 15.94 -2.70 20.25
CA THR A 13 16.73 -3.83 19.73
C THR A 13 16.09 -4.61 18.60
N LEU A 14 14.76 -4.54 18.41
CA LEU A 14 14.06 -5.34 17.42
C LEU A 14 13.83 -4.61 16.10
N TRP A 15 13.45 -3.34 16.10
CA TRP A 15 13.25 -2.49 14.93
C TRP A 15 13.23 -1.02 15.32
N SER A 16 13.89 -0.16 14.52
CA SER A 16 13.83 1.29 14.68
C SER A 16 13.03 1.91 13.55
N CYS A 17 12.03 2.74 13.87
CA CYS A 17 11.24 3.44 12.89
C CYS A 17 12.09 4.40 12.06
N PRO A 18 12.12 4.28 10.72
CA PRO A 18 12.82 5.23 9.87
C PRO A 18 12.29 6.65 10.09
N GLN A 19 13.18 7.62 10.22
CA GLN A 19 12.78 9.02 10.31
C GLN A 19 12.38 9.54 8.94
N VAL A 20 11.18 10.13 8.84
CA VAL A 20 10.64 10.70 7.61
C VAL A 20 10.60 12.22 7.75
N GLN A 21 11.47 12.89 7.03
CA GLN A 21 11.59 14.35 7.08
C GLN A 21 10.44 15.03 6.32
N ASP A 22 10.10 16.25 6.71
CA ASP A 22 9.28 17.13 5.89
C ASP A 22 9.99 17.45 4.57
N ILE A 23 9.27 17.36 3.45
CA ILE A 23 9.79 17.69 2.11
C ILE A 23 9.19 18.98 1.57
N HIS A 24 8.51 19.76 2.39
CA HIS A 24 7.95 21.03 1.98
C HIS A 24 9.07 21.98 1.57
N ASP A 25 9.07 22.40 0.30
CA ASP A 25 10.01 23.36 -0.29
C ASP A 25 9.23 24.37 -1.12
N ALA A 26 8.92 25.52 -0.51
CA ALA A 26 8.15 26.58 -1.16
C ALA A 26 8.86 27.16 -2.39
N VAL A 27 10.20 27.18 -2.40
CA VAL A 27 10.97 27.70 -3.54
C VAL A 27 10.87 26.74 -4.73
N LEU A 28 11.08 25.46 -4.49
CA LEU A 28 10.91 24.43 -5.53
C LEU A 28 9.47 24.43 -6.07
N GLN A 29 8.48 24.47 -5.17
CA GLN A 29 7.07 24.49 -5.56
C GLN A 29 6.75 25.71 -6.45
N ALA A 30 7.21 26.90 -6.09
CA ALA A 30 7.00 28.10 -6.90
C ALA A 30 7.64 28.01 -8.29
N ARG A 31 8.86 27.43 -8.39
CA ARG A 31 9.55 27.23 -9.68
C ARG A 31 8.81 26.22 -10.56
N VAL A 32 8.40 25.10 -10.00
CA VAL A 32 7.64 24.07 -10.74
C VAL A 32 6.28 24.62 -11.18
N GLN A 33 5.58 25.35 -10.31
CA GLN A 33 4.31 26.00 -10.66
C GLN A 33 4.50 27.00 -11.80
N HIS A 34 5.53 27.82 -11.73
CA HIS A 34 5.86 28.74 -12.81
C HIS A 34 6.07 28.01 -14.15
N ARG A 35 6.83 26.91 -14.15
CA ARG A 35 7.01 26.10 -15.38
C ARG A 35 5.69 25.54 -15.91
N LEU A 36 4.78 25.10 -15.05
CA LEU A 36 3.44 24.61 -15.43
C LEU A 36 2.58 25.72 -16.03
N ASP A 37 2.62 26.92 -15.44
CA ASP A 37 1.81 28.07 -15.86
C ASP A 37 2.22 28.61 -17.23
N PHE A 38 3.49 28.49 -17.59
CA PHE A 38 4.04 28.97 -18.86
C PHE A 38 4.10 27.93 -19.97
N LYS A 39 3.61 26.71 -19.75
CA LYS A 39 3.40 25.71 -20.83
C LYS A 39 2.36 26.23 -21.84
N THR A 40 2.46 25.79 -23.12
CA THR A 40 1.57 26.17 -24.21
C THR A 40 0.12 25.66 -24.02
N LYS A 41 -0.51 26.09 -22.93
CA LYS A 41 -1.87 25.72 -22.52
C LYS A 41 -2.48 26.81 -21.64
N PRO A 42 -3.80 26.90 -21.51
CA PRO A 42 -4.40 27.70 -20.45
C PRO A 42 -3.95 27.21 -19.06
N GLN A 43 -3.72 28.13 -18.15
CA GLN A 43 -3.33 27.78 -16.78
C GLN A 43 -4.36 26.87 -16.13
N GLY A 44 -3.89 25.80 -15.46
CA GLY A 44 -4.75 24.83 -14.78
C GLY A 44 -5.54 23.88 -15.68
N SER A 45 -5.42 24.00 -17.04
CA SER A 45 -6.27 23.25 -17.96
C SER A 45 -6.05 21.74 -17.99
N LEU A 46 -4.92 21.24 -17.46
CA LEU A 46 -4.66 19.80 -17.30
C LEU A 46 -5.03 19.29 -15.89
N GLY A 47 -5.60 20.16 -15.02
CA GLY A 47 -6.22 19.77 -13.76
C GLY A 47 -5.32 18.93 -12.86
N VAL A 48 -5.78 17.74 -12.49
CA VAL A 48 -5.07 16.84 -11.56
C VAL A 48 -3.67 16.43 -12.07
N LEU A 49 -3.45 16.37 -13.39
CA LEU A 49 -2.15 16.03 -13.95
C LEU A 49 -1.06 17.05 -13.56
N GLU A 50 -1.42 18.33 -13.50
CA GLU A 50 -0.50 19.40 -13.05
C GLU A 50 -0.18 19.26 -11.55
N GLN A 51 -1.18 18.95 -10.75
CA GLN A 51 -1.01 18.71 -9.31
C GLN A 51 -0.11 17.50 -9.05
N LEU A 52 -0.26 16.43 -9.83
CA LEU A 52 0.60 15.25 -9.76
C LEU A 52 2.05 15.61 -10.13
N ALA A 53 2.26 16.37 -11.20
CA ALA A 53 3.59 16.82 -11.59
C ALA A 53 4.27 17.63 -10.49
N LEU A 54 3.54 18.59 -9.89
CA LEU A 54 4.01 19.39 -8.76
C LEU A 54 4.36 18.51 -7.55
N ARG A 55 3.48 17.56 -7.21
CA ARG A 55 3.69 16.64 -6.10
C ARG A 55 4.90 15.74 -6.31
N ILE A 56 5.06 15.14 -7.50
CA ILE A 56 6.19 14.28 -7.83
C ILE A 56 7.50 15.08 -7.79
N ALA A 57 7.51 16.31 -8.34
CA ALA A 57 8.66 17.19 -8.25
C ALA A 57 9.09 17.46 -6.79
N GLY A 58 8.14 17.71 -5.90
CA GLY A 58 8.38 17.86 -4.46
C GLY A 58 8.93 16.60 -3.81
N ILE A 59 8.41 15.40 -4.17
CA ILE A 59 8.90 14.12 -3.64
C ILE A 59 10.34 13.87 -4.09
N VAL A 60 10.62 14.01 -5.39
CA VAL A 60 11.96 13.77 -5.96
C VAL A 60 12.92 14.90 -5.57
N GLY A 61 12.42 16.10 -5.30
CA GLY A 61 13.23 17.28 -4.97
C GLY A 61 13.89 17.90 -6.18
N CYS A 62 13.21 17.89 -7.35
CA CYS A 62 13.77 18.36 -8.63
C CYS A 62 12.70 19.03 -9.48
N GLU A 63 13.07 20.10 -10.21
CA GLU A 63 12.19 20.80 -11.15
C GLU A 63 11.87 20.00 -12.42
N THR A 64 12.69 18.99 -12.71
CA THR A 64 12.55 18.06 -13.85
C THR A 64 12.47 16.62 -13.34
N PRO A 65 11.38 16.24 -12.63
CA PRO A 65 11.30 14.93 -12.00
C PRO A 65 11.26 13.82 -13.04
N GLU A 66 12.04 12.76 -12.79
CA GLU A 66 12.02 11.53 -13.57
C GLU A 66 11.69 10.36 -12.66
N LEU A 67 10.78 9.48 -13.11
CA LEU A 67 10.44 8.25 -12.45
C LEU A 67 11.12 7.08 -13.18
N HIS A 68 11.90 6.30 -12.44
CA HIS A 68 12.68 5.20 -13.00
C HIS A 68 12.62 3.93 -12.14
N ALA A 69 12.79 2.78 -12.80
CA ALA A 69 12.78 1.44 -12.21
C ALA A 69 11.64 1.23 -11.19
N PRO A 70 10.37 1.39 -11.61
CA PRO A 70 9.21 1.23 -10.73
C PRO A 70 9.15 -0.21 -10.18
N GLN A 71 8.89 -0.33 -8.88
CA GLN A 71 8.82 -1.60 -8.18
C GLN A 71 7.39 -1.84 -7.67
N MET A 72 6.66 -2.78 -8.27
CA MET A 72 5.45 -3.33 -7.70
C MET A 72 5.83 -4.36 -6.65
N VAL A 73 5.27 -4.22 -5.45
CA VAL A 73 5.51 -5.17 -4.35
C VAL A 73 4.18 -5.67 -3.82
N VAL A 74 3.90 -6.97 -4.05
CA VAL A 74 2.72 -7.66 -3.53
C VAL A 74 3.11 -8.38 -2.24
N PHE A 75 2.61 -7.90 -1.12
CA PHE A 75 2.84 -8.50 0.20
C PHE A 75 1.78 -9.55 0.48
N ALA A 76 2.17 -10.78 0.81
CA ALA A 76 1.24 -11.88 0.99
C ALA A 76 1.34 -12.52 2.38
N ALA A 77 0.19 -12.73 3.05
CA ALA A 77 0.10 -13.47 4.30
C ALA A 77 -1.31 -14.03 4.53
N ASP A 78 -1.42 -15.07 5.33
CA ASP A 78 -2.67 -15.61 5.82
C ASP A 78 -3.08 -15.02 7.16
N HIS A 79 -4.40 -15.00 7.41
CA HIS A 79 -5.03 -14.45 8.60
C HIS A 79 -5.78 -15.54 9.38
N GLY A 80 -5.41 -15.75 10.64
CA GLY A 80 -6.10 -16.69 11.52
C GLY A 80 -7.58 -16.35 11.73
N LEU A 81 -7.93 -15.06 11.66
CA LEU A 81 -9.33 -14.61 11.74
C LEU A 81 -10.20 -15.17 10.60
N ALA A 82 -9.62 -15.61 9.48
CA ALA A 82 -10.36 -16.22 8.37
C ALA A 82 -11.15 -17.48 8.81
N ALA A 83 -10.66 -18.19 9.83
CA ALA A 83 -11.36 -19.35 10.42
C ALA A 83 -12.74 -18.98 11.02
N GLN A 84 -13.00 -17.71 11.32
CA GLN A 84 -14.29 -17.21 11.80
C GLN A 84 -15.33 -16.98 10.68
N GLY A 85 -15.03 -17.37 9.44
CA GLY A 85 -15.94 -17.22 8.29
C GLY A 85 -16.13 -15.78 7.81
N VAL A 86 -15.09 -14.94 7.95
CA VAL A 86 -15.08 -13.53 7.52
C VAL A 86 -14.75 -13.35 6.04
N SER A 87 -14.53 -14.41 5.29
CA SER A 87 -14.26 -14.41 3.85
C SER A 87 -15.12 -15.44 3.13
N ALA A 88 -15.44 -15.18 1.86
CA ALA A 88 -16.16 -16.11 0.99
C ALA A 88 -15.25 -17.20 0.41
N TYR A 89 -13.94 -16.95 0.33
CA TYR A 89 -12.96 -17.90 -0.22
C TYR A 89 -12.22 -18.64 0.89
N PRO A 90 -11.81 -19.90 0.64
CA PRO A 90 -10.95 -20.65 1.54
C PRO A 90 -9.54 -20.01 1.61
N VAL A 91 -8.85 -20.20 2.72
CA VAL A 91 -7.50 -19.64 2.96
C VAL A 91 -6.47 -20.11 1.94
N ASP A 92 -6.65 -21.30 1.37
CA ASP A 92 -5.76 -21.84 0.32
C ASP A 92 -5.61 -20.92 -0.90
N VAL A 93 -6.59 -20.04 -1.15
CA VAL A 93 -6.53 -19.09 -2.27
C VAL A 93 -5.33 -18.13 -2.12
N THR A 94 -4.90 -17.83 -0.90
CA THR A 94 -3.71 -16.97 -0.69
C THR A 94 -2.47 -17.55 -1.38
N TRP A 95 -2.11 -18.80 -1.09
CA TRP A 95 -0.93 -19.42 -1.69
C TRP A 95 -1.10 -19.67 -3.21
N GLN A 96 -2.32 -20.03 -3.64
CA GLN A 96 -2.63 -20.24 -5.06
C GLN A 96 -2.43 -18.93 -5.85
N MET A 97 -2.83 -17.80 -5.29
CA MET A 97 -2.61 -16.49 -5.92
C MET A 97 -1.15 -16.10 -5.94
N VAL A 98 -0.37 -16.39 -4.88
CA VAL A 98 1.10 -16.17 -4.92
C VAL A 98 1.72 -16.94 -6.08
N GLU A 99 1.36 -18.21 -6.27
CA GLU A 99 1.81 -19.02 -7.40
C GLU A 99 1.37 -18.41 -8.75
N ASN A 100 0.14 -17.89 -8.83
CA ASN A 100 -0.37 -17.23 -10.04
C ASN A 100 0.36 -15.92 -10.35
N PHE A 101 0.72 -15.11 -9.33
CA PHE A 101 1.56 -13.91 -9.51
C PHE A 101 2.90 -14.26 -10.12
N LEU A 102 3.56 -15.27 -9.56
CA LEU A 102 4.86 -15.75 -10.01
C LEU A 102 4.81 -16.39 -11.40
N ALA A 103 3.67 -16.98 -11.74
CA ALA A 103 3.41 -17.54 -13.08
C ALA A 103 3.06 -16.47 -14.12
N GLY A 104 2.85 -15.21 -13.74
CA GLY A 104 2.50 -14.13 -14.66
C GLY A 104 1.02 -14.10 -15.07
N GLY A 105 0.15 -14.91 -14.46
CA GLY A 105 -1.26 -15.07 -14.86
C GLY A 105 -2.24 -14.11 -14.18
N ALA A 106 -1.83 -13.41 -13.12
CA ALA A 106 -2.69 -12.49 -12.39
C ALA A 106 -2.78 -11.12 -13.05
N ALA A 107 -3.83 -10.35 -12.71
CA ALA A 107 -4.03 -9.01 -13.25
C ALA A 107 -2.83 -8.09 -12.99
N VAL A 108 -2.30 -8.09 -11.75
CA VAL A 108 -1.10 -7.28 -11.41
C VAL A 108 0.11 -7.70 -12.23
N SER A 109 0.28 -8.99 -12.51
CA SER A 109 1.42 -9.50 -13.30
C SER A 109 1.34 -9.00 -14.75
N VAL A 110 0.17 -9.12 -15.37
CA VAL A 110 -0.08 -8.67 -16.75
C VAL A 110 0.07 -7.15 -16.87
N LEU A 111 -0.52 -6.39 -15.93
CA LEU A 111 -0.47 -4.93 -15.93
C LEU A 111 0.92 -4.39 -15.62
N SER A 112 1.67 -5.05 -14.71
CA SER A 112 3.06 -4.68 -14.41
C SER A 112 3.95 -4.89 -15.63
N LEU A 113 3.85 -6.04 -16.30
CA LEU A 113 4.60 -6.34 -17.52
C LEU A 113 4.27 -5.32 -18.63
N GLN A 114 2.99 -5.03 -18.86
CA GLN A 114 2.54 -4.05 -19.86
C GLN A 114 3.15 -2.67 -19.63
N ASN A 115 3.29 -2.26 -18.36
CA ASN A 115 3.74 -0.92 -17.99
C ASN A 115 5.24 -0.82 -17.65
N GLY A 116 6.00 -1.89 -17.84
CA GLY A 116 7.44 -1.92 -17.55
C GLY A 116 7.75 -1.78 -16.06
N ILE A 117 6.90 -2.36 -15.21
CA ILE A 117 7.03 -2.37 -13.75
C ILE A 117 7.59 -3.72 -13.32
N ASP A 118 8.65 -3.71 -12.52
CA ASP A 118 9.21 -4.95 -11.95
C ASP A 118 8.29 -5.47 -10.84
N LEU A 119 7.86 -6.73 -10.95
CA LEU A 119 6.98 -7.36 -9.98
C LEU A 119 7.76 -8.15 -8.93
N ASN A 120 7.56 -7.80 -7.67
CA ASN A 120 8.10 -8.46 -6.50
C ASN A 120 6.96 -9.03 -5.65
N VAL A 121 6.99 -10.31 -5.33
CA VAL A 121 6.05 -10.97 -4.43
C VAL A 121 6.76 -11.29 -3.14
N VAL A 122 6.19 -10.92 -2.00
CA VAL A 122 6.81 -11.09 -0.68
C VAL A 122 5.97 -12.05 0.14
N ASP A 123 6.52 -13.21 0.44
CA ASP A 123 5.94 -14.11 1.44
C ASP A 123 6.24 -13.55 2.83
N CYS A 124 5.25 -12.86 3.42
CA CYS A 124 5.31 -12.30 4.76
C CYS A 124 4.82 -13.30 5.81
N GLY A 125 3.98 -14.25 5.40
CA GLY A 125 3.36 -15.20 6.32
C GLY A 125 2.28 -16.05 5.68
N VAL A 126 2.51 -16.55 4.48
CA VAL A 126 1.61 -17.51 3.84
C VAL A 126 1.73 -18.86 4.56
N ALA A 127 0.60 -19.55 4.81
CA ALA A 127 0.58 -20.81 5.57
C ALA A 127 1.10 -22.02 4.78
N ARG A 128 1.91 -21.76 3.76
CA ARG A 128 2.58 -22.75 2.92
C ARG A 128 3.97 -22.27 2.52
N ASP A 129 4.93 -23.18 2.41
CA ASP A 129 6.24 -22.89 1.86
C ASP A 129 6.22 -22.95 0.33
N PHE A 130 6.97 -22.06 -0.28
CA PHE A 130 7.17 -22.04 -1.73
C PHE A 130 8.51 -22.69 -2.06
N GLU A 131 8.48 -23.68 -2.94
CA GLU A 131 9.71 -24.29 -3.46
C GLU A 131 10.48 -23.29 -4.32
N ALA A 132 11.81 -23.49 -4.44
CA ALA A 132 12.59 -22.76 -5.40
C ALA A 132 12.13 -23.22 -6.80
N ARG A 133 11.51 -22.34 -7.58
CA ARG A 133 11.17 -22.66 -8.98
C ARG A 133 12.45 -22.81 -9.76
N GLU A 134 12.70 -24.00 -10.29
CA GLU A 134 13.48 -24.15 -11.51
C GLU A 134 12.67 -23.44 -12.60
N GLN A 135 13.32 -22.55 -13.35
CA GLN A 135 12.65 -21.79 -14.41
C GLN A 135 12.00 -22.77 -15.39
N ASP A 136 10.69 -22.77 -15.50
CA ASP A 136 9.96 -23.54 -16.48
C ASP A 136 10.29 -22.98 -17.88
N PRO A 137 10.94 -23.76 -18.78
CA PRO A 137 11.30 -23.29 -20.12
C PRO A 137 10.08 -22.88 -20.97
N ALA A 138 8.88 -23.29 -20.60
CA ALA A 138 7.63 -22.94 -21.27
C ALA A 138 7.12 -21.54 -20.90
N HIS A 139 7.63 -20.90 -19.84
CA HIS A 139 7.22 -19.57 -19.40
C HIS A 139 7.94 -18.50 -20.21
N LYS A 140 7.20 -17.83 -21.11
CA LYS A 140 7.71 -16.83 -22.07
C LYS A 140 7.83 -15.39 -21.51
N LEU A 141 7.99 -15.20 -20.22
CA LEU A 141 8.24 -13.86 -19.69
C LEU A 141 9.67 -13.43 -20.05
N PRO A 142 9.88 -12.18 -20.51
CA PRO A 142 11.22 -11.66 -20.69
C PRO A 142 11.98 -11.69 -19.36
N LYS A 143 13.21 -12.20 -19.34
CA LYS A 143 14.06 -12.29 -18.11
C LYS A 143 14.15 -10.99 -17.33
N ALA A 144 14.01 -9.84 -18.00
CA ALA A 144 14.07 -8.51 -17.39
C ALA A 144 12.86 -8.17 -16.49
N HIS A 145 11.73 -8.89 -16.64
CA HIS A 145 10.49 -8.61 -15.88
C HIS A 145 9.89 -9.88 -15.27
N GLU A 146 10.70 -10.93 -15.05
CA GLU A 146 10.25 -12.11 -14.33
C GLU A 146 9.89 -11.73 -12.88
N PRO A 147 8.70 -12.13 -12.38
CA PRO A 147 8.30 -11.87 -11.00
C PRO A 147 9.30 -12.52 -10.03
N ARG A 148 9.68 -11.78 -8.99
CA ARG A 148 10.64 -12.25 -7.99
C ARG A 148 9.93 -12.61 -6.70
N LEU A 149 10.24 -13.78 -6.11
CA LEU A 149 9.77 -14.16 -4.78
C LEU A 149 10.80 -13.77 -3.72
N TRP A 150 10.36 -12.97 -2.75
CA TRP A 150 11.11 -12.61 -1.55
C TRP A 150 10.59 -13.42 -0.36
N ARG A 151 11.39 -14.34 0.14
CA ARG A 151 11.04 -15.11 1.34
C ARG A 151 11.35 -14.29 2.59
N ARG A 152 10.29 -13.73 3.19
CA ARG A 152 10.34 -12.89 4.39
C ARG A 152 9.32 -13.34 5.42
N LYS A 153 9.00 -14.63 5.40
CA LYS A 153 8.03 -15.26 6.29
C LYS A 153 8.37 -15.03 7.75
N VAL A 154 7.42 -14.46 8.50
CA VAL A 154 7.50 -14.23 9.94
C VAL A 154 6.86 -15.39 10.69
N ALA A 155 5.71 -15.87 10.21
CA ALA A 155 4.98 -17.02 10.73
C ALA A 155 4.10 -17.61 9.61
N TYR A 156 3.49 -18.76 9.83
CA TYR A 156 2.53 -19.39 8.92
C TYR A 156 1.11 -18.81 9.13
N GLY A 157 0.93 -17.53 8.83
CA GLY A 157 -0.25 -16.74 9.10
C GLY A 157 -0.23 -16.08 10.48
N THR A 158 -1.21 -15.18 10.71
CA THR A 158 -1.45 -14.62 12.04
C THR A 158 -2.22 -15.60 12.92
N ALA A 159 -2.21 -15.36 14.23
CA ALA A 159 -3.20 -15.98 15.13
C ALA A 159 -4.61 -15.39 14.88
N ASP A 160 -5.64 -16.05 15.43
CA ASP A 160 -7.01 -15.54 15.43
C ASP A 160 -7.14 -14.37 16.43
N CYS A 161 -7.25 -13.16 15.92
CA CYS A 161 -7.33 -11.95 16.75
C CYS A 161 -8.62 -11.84 17.55
N SER A 162 -9.61 -12.71 17.37
CA SER A 162 -10.78 -12.79 18.24
C SER A 162 -10.51 -13.51 19.56
N GLN A 163 -9.33 -14.15 19.71
CA GLN A 163 -8.94 -14.94 20.88
C GLN A 163 -7.66 -14.46 21.55
N GLY A 164 -6.89 -13.60 20.89
CA GLY A 164 -5.63 -13.04 21.35
C GLY A 164 -5.06 -12.08 20.31
N PRO A 165 -3.88 -11.52 20.48
CA PRO A 165 -3.24 -10.69 19.45
C PRO A 165 -2.98 -11.46 18.16
N ALA A 166 -3.19 -10.82 17.00
CA ALA A 166 -2.92 -11.41 15.67
C ALA A 166 -1.45 -11.84 15.53
N MET A 167 -0.55 -11.07 16.11
CA MET A 167 0.90 -11.36 16.14
C MET A 167 1.51 -10.85 17.45
N SER A 168 2.61 -11.46 17.87
CA SER A 168 3.39 -10.94 18.99
C SER A 168 4.11 -9.65 18.60
N GLU A 169 4.54 -8.86 19.60
CA GLU A 169 5.34 -7.65 19.37
C GLU A 169 6.63 -7.97 18.59
N ALA A 170 7.28 -9.09 18.86
CA ALA A 170 8.47 -9.54 18.15
C ALA A 170 8.18 -9.86 16.68
N GLN A 171 7.05 -10.51 16.39
CA GLN A 171 6.60 -10.79 15.03
C GLN A 171 6.27 -9.49 14.28
N CYS A 172 5.56 -8.55 14.91
CA CYS A 172 5.25 -7.25 14.34
C CYS A 172 6.54 -6.47 14.01
N ALA A 173 7.48 -6.40 14.95
CA ALA A 173 8.78 -5.75 14.74
C ALA A 173 9.60 -6.42 13.62
N MET A 174 9.58 -7.75 13.53
CA MET A 174 10.22 -8.50 12.45
C MET A 174 9.60 -8.20 11.09
N ALA A 175 8.27 -8.14 11.00
CA ALA A 175 7.54 -7.80 9.77
C ALA A 175 7.90 -6.38 9.31
N LEU A 176 7.85 -5.38 10.19
CA LEU A 176 8.26 -4.01 9.91
C LEU A 176 9.71 -3.92 9.40
N ARG A 177 10.63 -4.65 10.05
CA ARG A 177 12.03 -4.73 9.63
C ARG A 177 12.17 -5.33 8.24
N ASN A 178 11.49 -6.45 7.97
CA ASN A 178 11.51 -7.12 6.67
C ASN A 178 11.09 -6.19 5.54
N GLY A 179 10.04 -5.38 5.75
CA GLY A 179 9.59 -4.37 4.80
C GLY A 179 10.63 -3.27 4.55
N SER A 180 11.23 -2.74 5.62
CA SER A 180 12.29 -1.73 5.52
C SER A 180 13.52 -2.26 4.79
N GLU A 181 13.98 -3.47 5.12
CA GLU A 181 15.14 -4.10 4.48
C GLU A 181 14.89 -4.45 3.01
N LEU A 182 13.66 -4.81 2.66
CA LEU A 182 13.27 -5.05 1.28
C LEU A 182 13.47 -3.79 0.46
N VAL A 183 12.88 -2.67 0.89
CA VAL A 183 12.95 -1.40 0.15
C VAL A 183 14.39 -0.96 -0.09
N ARG A 184 15.28 -1.08 0.90
CA ARG A 184 16.71 -0.76 0.74
C ARG A 184 17.42 -1.57 -0.36
N LYS A 185 16.87 -2.73 -0.73
CA LYS A 185 17.44 -3.62 -1.77
C LYS A 185 16.81 -3.41 -3.13
N LEU A 186 15.65 -2.78 -3.19
CA LEU A 186 14.94 -2.52 -4.45
C LEU A 186 15.52 -1.28 -5.13
N PRO A 187 15.74 -1.31 -6.45
CA PRO A 187 16.18 -0.15 -7.21
C PRO A 187 15.05 0.87 -7.41
N GLY A 188 15.40 1.99 -8.03
CA GLY A 188 14.45 2.98 -8.49
C GLY A 188 13.92 3.91 -7.41
N ASN A 189 13.02 4.80 -7.82
CA ASN A 189 12.46 5.85 -6.97
C ASN A 189 10.94 5.82 -6.86
N ALA A 190 10.30 4.71 -7.25
CA ALA A 190 8.86 4.50 -7.15
C ALA A 190 8.55 3.12 -6.58
N LEU A 191 7.77 3.07 -5.50
CA LEU A 191 7.25 1.88 -4.85
C LEU A 191 5.74 1.82 -5.07
N LEU A 192 5.25 0.78 -5.76
CA LEU A 192 3.83 0.53 -5.96
C LEU A 192 3.41 -0.60 -5.00
N LEU A 193 2.33 -0.39 -4.26
CA LEU A 193 1.88 -1.32 -3.22
C LEU A 193 0.80 -2.24 -3.74
N GLY A 194 0.96 -3.53 -3.49
CA GLY A 194 -0.03 -4.56 -3.69
C GLY A 194 -0.11 -5.48 -2.46
N GLU A 195 -1.13 -6.31 -2.38
CA GLU A 195 -1.33 -7.21 -1.25
C GLU A 195 -2.09 -8.48 -1.66
N MET A 196 -1.94 -9.53 -0.86
CA MET A 196 -2.72 -10.75 -0.96
C MET A 196 -2.87 -11.42 0.41
N GLY A 197 -4.12 -11.66 0.82
CA GLY A 197 -4.41 -12.38 2.07
C GLY A 197 -5.90 -12.58 2.27
N ILE A 198 -6.34 -13.84 2.27
CA ILE A 198 -7.76 -14.13 2.54
C ILE A 198 -8.12 -13.69 3.95
N GLY A 199 -9.10 -12.77 4.05
CA GLY A 199 -9.53 -12.18 5.33
C GLY A 199 -8.92 -10.82 5.66
N ASN A 200 -7.93 -10.32 4.93
CA ASN A 200 -7.20 -9.08 5.21
C ASN A 200 -8.06 -7.80 5.21
N THR A 201 -9.17 -7.77 4.46
CA THR A 201 -10.17 -6.67 4.54
C THR A 201 -10.73 -6.51 5.95
N SER A 202 -10.80 -7.61 6.73
CA SER A 202 -11.21 -7.56 8.14
C SER A 202 -10.18 -6.82 8.99
N SER A 203 -8.89 -7.15 8.83
CA SER A 203 -7.81 -6.43 9.51
C SER A 203 -7.77 -4.96 9.13
N ALA A 204 -7.94 -4.61 7.84
CA ALA A 204 -8.01 -3.22 7.40
C ALA A 204 -9.19 -2.46 8.04
N SER A 205 -10.38 -3.09 8.14
CA SER A 205 -11.55 -2.50 8.81
C SER A 205 -11.30 -2.29 10.31
N LEU A 206 -10.66 -3.26 10.98
CA LEU A 206 -10.30 -3.16 12.41
C LEU A 206 -9.29 -2.03 12.67
N LEU A 207 -8.26 -1.92 11.83
CA LEU A 207 -7.27 -0.85 11.93
C LEU A 207 -7.92 0.53 11.74
N LEU A 208 -8.78 0.67 10.73
CA LEU A 208 -9.51 1.91 10.48
C LEU A 208 -10.44 2.25 11.64
N ALA A 209 -11.26 1.30 12.09
CA ALA A 209 -12.18 1.50 13.20
C ALA A 209 -11.44 1.94 14.46
N ARG A 210 -10.33 1.28 14.82
CA ARG A 210 -9.57 1.58 16.03
C ARG A 210 -8.79 2.87 15.95
N LEU A 211 -8.06 3.12 14.86
CA LEU A 211 -7.15 4.27 14.75
C LEU A 211 -7.86 5.58 14.38
N CYS A 212 -9.06 5.49 13.80
CA CYS A 212 -9.83 6.65 13.38
C CYS A 212 -11.16 6.83 14.14
N GLY A 213 -11.54 5.88 15.01
CA GLY A 213 -12.80 5.94 15.77
C GLY A 213 -14.04 5.70 14.92
N GLU A 214 -13.92 5.02 13.79
CA GLU A 214 -15.04 4.73 12.90
C GLU A 214 -15.89 3.55 13.42
N PRO A 215 -17.22 3.60 13.29
CA PRO A 215 -18.08 2.45 13.55
C PRO A 215 -17.70 1.29 12.61
N VAL A 216 -17.45 0.11 13.16
CA VAL A 216 -16.99 -1.05 12.39
C VAL A 216 -18.01 -1.47 11.33
N GLU A 217 -19.27 -1.24 11.54
CA GLU A 217 -20.37 -1.50 10.62
C GLU A 217 -20.26 -0.68 9.33
N GLU A 218 -19.77 0.55 9.45
CA GLU A 218 -19.70 1.50 8.35
C GLU A 218 -18.41 1.35 7.52
N VAL A 219 -17.42 0.64 8.08
CA VAL A 219 -16.10 0.42 7.42
C VAL A 219 -15.89 -1.03 6.97
N THR A 220 -16.87 -1.92 7.24
CA THR A 220 -16.79 -3.32 6.87
C THR A 220 -17.58 -3.59 5.60
N GLY A 221 -16.89 -4.05 4.56
CA GLY A 221 -17.50 -4.43 3.28
C GLY A 221 -17.61 -5.94 3.09
N VAL A 222 -18.19 -6.31 1.97
CA VAL A 222 -18.37 -7.72 1.56
C VAL A 222 -17.04 -8.40 1.18
N GLY A 223 -15.96 -7.63 1.08
CA GLY A 223 -14.66 -8.16 0.69
C GLY A 223 -14.72 -8.88 -0.66
N THR A 224 -14.30 -10.13 -0.68
CA THR A 224 -14.28 -11.00 -1.86
C THR A 224 -15.67 -11.47 -2.34
N GLY A 225 -16.77 -10.98 -1.75
CA GLY A 225 -18.14 -11.26 -2.21
C GLY A 225 -18.98 -12.08 -1.24
N LEU A 226 -18.89 -11.80 0.06
CA LEU A 226 -19.79 -12.38 1.07
C LEU A 226 -21.26 -12.07 0.77
N SER A 227 -22.15 -13.01 1.09
CA SER A 227 -23.60 -12.79 1.14
C SER A 227 -23.96 -11.76 2.22
N SER A 228 -25.20 -11.28 2.21
CA SER A 228 -25.70 -10.37 3.25
C SER A 228 -25.59 -10.99 4.66
N GLU A 229 -25.91 -12.28 4.82
CA GLU A 229 -25.75 -13.00 6.09
C GLU A 229 -24.27 -13.18 6.46
N GLY A 230 -23.40 -13.36 5.46
CA GLY A 230 -21.95 -13.41 5.65
C GLY A 230 -21.39 -12.08 6.15
N LEU A 231 -21.87 -10.95 5.61
CA LEU A 231 -21.49 -9.62 6.06
C LEU A 231 -21.94 -9.36 7.51
N VAL A 232 -23.16 -9.71 7.88
CA VAL A 232 -23.65 -9.59 9.26
C VAL A 232 -22.78 -10.40 10.23
N ARG A 233 -22.44 -11.65 9.87
CA ARG A 233 -21.50 -12.46 10.68
C ARG A 233 -20.12 -11.82 10.79
N LYS A 234 -19.56 -11.33 9.68
CA LYS A 234 -18.28 -10.64 9.66
C LYS A 234 -18.28 -9.44 10.61
N ILE A 235 -19.28 -8.57 10.53
CA ILE A 235 -19.41 -7.40 11.43
C ILE A 235 -19.48 -7.86 12.91
N ALA A 236 -20.25 -8.89 13.22
CA ALA A 236 -20.34 -9.42 14.59
C ALA A 236 -18.99 -9.96 15.10
N VAL A 237 -18.20 -10.61 14.23
CA VAL A 237 -16.84 -11.06 14.57
C VAL A 237 -15.94 -9.85 14.84
N LEU A 238 -15.95 -8.83 13.96
CA LEU A 238 -15.08 -7.66 14.12
C LEU A 238 -15.43 -6.83 15.37
N ARG A 239 -16.70 -6.73 15.76
CA ARG A 239 -17.10 -6.14 17.05
C ARG A 239 -16.46 -6.87 18.22
N ARG A 240 -16.56 -8.20 18.27
CA ARG A 240 -15.93 -8.99 19.33
C ARG A 240 -14.43 -8.77 19.42
N VAL A 241 -13.75 -8.65 18.26
CA VAL A 241 -12.30 -8.32 18.21
C VAL A 241 -12.03 -6.96 18.83
N LEU A 242 -12.80 -5.94 18.45
CA LEU A 242 -12.65 -4.58 19.02
C LEU A 242 -12.92 -4.54 20.52
N ASP A 243 -13.93 -5.26 21.00
CA ASP A 243 -14.26 -5.37 22.42
C ASP A 243 -13.16 -6.13 23.18
N PHE A 244 -12.65 -7.23 22.63
CA PHE A 244 -11.58 -7.99 23.24
C PHE A 244 -10.29 -7.17 23.39
N HIS A 245 -9.99 -6.32 22.42
CA HIS A 245 -8.83 -5.44 22.41
C HIS A 245 -9.16 -3.98 22.80
N ALA A 246 -10.19 -3.73 23.61
CA ALA A 246 -10.69 -2.40 23.94
C ALA A 246 -9.60 -1.45 24.51
N GLY A 247 -8.66 -2.00 25.29
CA GLY A 247 -7.54 -1.25 25.89
C GLY A 247 -6.37 -0.93 24.95
N VAL A 248 -6.36 -1.45 23.71
CA VAL A 248 -5.24 -1.28 22.79
C VAL A 248 -5.46 -0.03 21.93
N GLN A 249 -4.59 0.99 22.07
CA GLN A 249 -4.73 2.28 21.40
C GLN A 249 -3.48 2.71 20.60
N GLU A 250 -2.29 2.34 21.08
CA GLU A 250 -1.03 2.70 20.42
C GLU A 250 -0.90 2.06 19.03
N PRO A 251 -0.48 2.80 17.99
CA PRO A 251 -0.54 2.33 16.60
C PRO A 251 0.17 0.99 16.36
N LEU A 252 1.34 0.77 16.96
CA LEU A 252 2.06 -0.51 16.82
C LEU A 252 1.37 -1.64 17.58
N ALA A 253 0.83 -1.35 18.76
CA ALA A 253 0.06 -2.33 19.52
C ALA A 253 -1.25 -2.69 18.80
N VAL A 254 -1.93 -1.72 18.18
CA VAL A 254 -3.11 -1.94 17.34
C VAL A 254 -2.77 -2.81 16.12
N LEU A 255 -1.65 -2.53 15.46
CA LEU A 255 -1.16 -3.34 14.34
C LEU A 255 -0.86 -4.77 14.76
N ALA A 256 -0.19 -4.97 15.91
CA ALA A 256 0.10 -6.30 16.44
C ALA A 256 -1.17 -7.05 16.86
N ALA A 257 -2.13 -6.36 17.49
CA ALA A 257 -3.36 -6.98 18.00
C ALA A 257 -4.32 -7.41 16.89
N MET A 258 -4.49 -6.59 15.84
CA MET A 258 -5.59 -6.73 14.87
C MET A 258 -5.16 -6.62 13.40
N GLY A 259 -3.87 -6.44 13.12
CA GLY A 259 -3.34 -6.32 11.77
C GLY A 259 -3.10 -7.66 11.07
N GLY A 260 -2.22 -7.62 10.07
CA GLY A 260 -1.73 -8.77 9.30
C GLY A 260 -0.22 -8.70 9.13
N LEU A 261 0.43 -9.82 8.89
CA LEU A 261 1.89 -9.88 8.67
C LEU A 261 2.28 -9.12 7.40
N GLU A 262 1.45 -9.19 6.35
CA GLU A 262 1.63 -8.42 5.10
C GLU A 262 1.41 -6.93 5.35
N ILE A 263 0.40 -6.54 6.13
CA ILE A 263 0.12 -5.13 6.46
C ILE A 263 1.27 -4.55 7.28
N ALA A 264 1.80 -5.29 8.26
CA ALA A 264 2.94 -4.86 9.05
C ALA A 264 4.23 -4.75 8.21
N THR A 265 4.48 -5.72 7.33
CA THR A 265 5.64 -5.68 6.41
C THR A 265 5.51 -4.49 5.46
N MET A 266 4.33 -4.26 4.90
CA MET A 266 4.03 -3.12 4.04
C MET A 266 4.19 -1.79 4.77
N THR A 267 3.74 -1.68 6.03
CA THR A 267 3.94 -0.48 6.88
C THR A 267 5.43 -0.15 7.00
N GLY A 268 6.28 -1.16 7.26
CA GLY A 268 7.74 -0.98 7.29
C GLY A 268 8.33 -0.54 5.94
N ALA A 269 7.82 -1.10 4.84
CA ALA A 269 8.22 -0.72 3.48
C ALA A 269 7.83 0.73 3.15
N VAL A 270 6.62 1.16 3.50
CA VAL A 270 6.11 2.52 3.33
C VAL A 270 6.99 3.54 4.09
N LEU A 271 7.32 3.26 5.35
CA LEU A 271 8.17 4.12 6.17
C LEU A 271 9.56 4.26 5.56
N GLN A 272 10.16 3.17 5.10
CA GLN A 272 11.50 3.19 4.49
C GLN A 272 11.49 3.92 3.15
N ALA A 273 10.51 3.64 2.28
CA ALA A 273 10.37 4.32 1.00
C ALA A 273 10.19 5.84 1.18
N ALA A 274 9.41 6.24 2.18
CA ALA A 274 9.22 7.64 2.52
C ALA A 274 10.52 8.30 3.03
N ALA A 275 11.30 7.61 3.86
CA ALA A 275 12.60 8.08 4.33
C ALA A 275 13.61 8.25 3.18
N GLU A 276 13.55 7.40 2.17
CA GLU A 276 14.37 7.46 0.95
C GLU A 276 13.81 8.42 -0.13
N ARG A 277 12.73 9.15 0.16
CA ARG A 277 12.06 10.05 -0.79
C ARG A 277 11.61 9.36 -2.07
N ARG A 278 11.17 8.10 -1.99
CA ARG A 278 10.54 7.40 -3.12
C ARG A 278 9.08 7.82 -3.24
N LEU A 279 8.57 7.90 -4.48
CA LEU A 279 7.15 7.98 -4.74
C LEU A 279 6.47 6.68 -4.29
N ILE A 280 5.42 6.78 -3.47
CA ILE A 280 4.64 5.64 -2.98
C ILE A 280 3.27 5.67 -3.66
N VAL A 281 3.00 4.67 -4.51
CA VAL A 281 1.71 4.53 -5.20
C VAL A 281 0.86 3.53 -4.42
N VAL A 282 -0.18 4.05 -3.77
CA VAL A 282 -1.05 3.30 -2.87
C VAL A 282 -2.23 2.76 -3.67
N ASP A 283 -2.47 1.45 -3.63
CA ASP A 283 -3.51 0.79 -4.41
C ASP A 283 -4.91 1.01 -3.82
N GLY A 284 -5.39 0.09 -3.00
CA GLY A 284 -6.76 0.04 -2.49
C GLY A 284 -6.85 0.14 -0.96
N PHE A 285 -7.91 -0.48 -0.39
CA PHE A 285 -8.25 -0.35 1.02
C PHE A 285 -7.16 -0.86 1.97
N ILE A 286 -6.63 -2.06 1.71
CA ILE A 286 -5.67 -2.72 2.60
C ILE A 286 -4.31 -1.98 2.57
N THR A 287 -3.85 -1.60 1.39
CA THR A 287 -2.60 -0.83 1.24
C THR A 287 -2.72 0.55 1.89
N THR A 288 -3.90 1.18 1.80
CA THR A 288 -4.18 2.46 2.48
C THR A 288 -4.23 2.28 4.01
N ALA A 289 -4.69 1.13 4.53
CA ALA A 289 -4.63 0.84 5.96
C ALA A 289 -3.19 0.71 6.48
N ALA A 290 -2.27 0.14 5.69
CA ALA A 290 -0.84 0.13 6.02
C ALA A 290 -0.25 1.55 6.05
N VAL A 291 -0.64 2.41 5.10
CA VAL A 291 -0.27 3.84 5.08
C VAL A 291 -0.86 4.58 6.28
N LEU A 292 -2.09 4.27 6.71
CA LEU A 292 -2.67 4.84 7.94
C LEU A 292 -1.77 4.56 9.15
N VAL A 293 -1.39 3.29 9.36
CA VAL A 293 -0.49 2.94 10.48
C VAL A 293 0.86 3.68 10.35
N ALA A 294 1.47 3.69 9.15
CA ALA A 294 2.72 4.41 8.90
C ALA A 294 2.60 5.90 9.21
N SER A 295 1.47 6.54 8.86
CA SER A 295 1.23 7.96 9.10
C SER A 295 1.05 8.30 10.59
N ARG A 296 0.56 7.36 11.39
CA ARG A 296 0.47 7.52 12.86
C ARG A 296 1.86 7.46 13.52
N LEU A 297 2.82 6.79 12.89
CA LEU A 297 4.21 6.71 13.35
C LEU A 297 5.05 7.89 12.83
N GLN A 298 4.85 8.27 11.57
CA GLN A 298 5.59 9.32 10.86
C GLN A 298 4.64 10.10 9.93
N PRO A 299 4.04 11.22 10.38
CA PRO A 299 3.02 11.94 9.60
C PRO A 299 3.48 12.38 8.21
N HIS A 300 4.75 12.72 8.06
CA HIS A 300 5.30 13.16 6.77
C HIS A 300 5.35 12.07 5.70
N VAL A 301 5.05 10.81 6.01
CA VAL A 301 4.86 9.73 5.02
C VAL A 301 3.83 10.13 3.97
N LEU A 302 2.74 10.79 4.38
CA LEU A 302 1.64 11.17 3.47
C LEU A 302 2.10 12.08 2.34
N GLN A 303 3.17 12.83 2.53
CA GLN A 303 3.72 13.71 1.48
C GLN A 303 4.29 12.94 0.28
N ARG A 304 4.62 11.63 0.45
CA ARG A 304 5.18 10.76 -0.60
C ARG A 304 4.13 9.86 -1.24
N CYS A 305 2.92 9.83 -0.70
CA CYS A 305 1.87 8.94 -1.16
C CYS A 305 1.05 9.56 -2.29
N VAL A 306 0.77 8.78 -3.33
CA VAL A 306 -0.24 9.06 -4.35
C VAL A 306 -1.21 7.88 -4.36
N TYR A 307 -2.51 8.16 -4.29
CA TYR A 307 -3.54 7.14 -4.19
C TYR A 307 -4.07 6.81 -5.57
N ALA A 308 -3.88 5.55 -5.99
CA ALA A 308 -4.15 5.12 -7.35
C ALA A 308 -5.64 5.18 -7.70
N HIS A 309 -6.48 4.64 -6.84
CA HIS A 309 -7.92 4.60 -7.12
C HIS A 309 -8.76 4.61 -5.84
N ARG A 310 -10.05 4.92 -5.99
CA ARG A 310 -11.05 4.66 -4.96
C ARG A 310 -11.56 3.23 -5.13
N SER A 311 -11.29 2.37 -4.15
CA SER A 311 -11.84 1.02 -4.13
C SER A 311 -13.34 1.03 -3.83
N GLY A 312 -14.06 0.02 -4.35
CA GLY A 312 -15.47 -0.20 -4.03
C GLY A 312 -15.74 -0.68 -2.58
N GLU A 313 -14.69 -0.87 -1.75
CA GLU A 313 -14.85 -1.19 -0.34
C GLU A 313 -15.32 0.06 0.45
N PRO A 314 -16.39 -0.02 1.27
CA PRO A 314 -16.97 1.15 1.96
C PRO A 314 -15.98 1.83 2.91
N GLY A 315 -15.13 1.07 3.59
CA GLY A 315 -14.10 1.61 4.47
C GLY A 315 -13.05 2.44 3.75
N HIS A 316 -12.82 2.20 2.45
CA HIS A 316 -11.77 2.92 1.72
C HIS A 316 -12.09 4.42 1.53
N ALA A 317 -13.33 4.76 1.21
CA ALA A 317 -13.73 6.16 1.05
C ALA A 317 -13.56 6.95 2.36
N ARG A 318 -13.91 6.34 3.51
CA ARG A 318 -13.71 6.95 4.82
C ARG A 318 -12.22 7.09 5.17
N LEU A 319 -11.44 6.05 4.89
CA LEU A 319 -9.99 6.06 5.13
C LEU A 319 -9.30 7.15 4.31
N LEU A 320 -9.64 7.30 3.02
CA LEU A 320 -9.15 8.39 2.18
C LEU A 320 -9.52 9.77 2.75
N ALA A 321 -10.75 9.93 3.27
CA ALA A 321 -11.17 11.18 3.90
C ALA A 321 -10.34 11.50 5.17
N HIS A 322 -10.08 10.52 6.04
CA HIS A 322 -9.22 10.68 7.21
C HIS A 322 -7.78 11.07 6.86
N LEU A 323 -7.27 10.57 5.74
CA LEU A 323 -5.93 10.90 5.24
C LEU A 323 -5.91 12.15 4.37
N GLN A 324 -7.05 12.80 4.13
CA GLN A 324 -7.21 13.93 3.20
C GLN A 324 -6.66 13.60 1.81
N ALA A 325 -6.89 12.36 1.37
CA ALA A 325 -6.32 11.80 0.17
C ALA A 325 -7.31 11.86 -0.99
N GLN A 326 -6.81 12.24 -2.16
CA GLN A 326 -7.59 12.23 -3.41
C GLN A 326 -7.10 11.10 -4.31
N PRO A 327 -7.96 10.12 -4.64
CA PRO A 327 -7.62 9.06 -5.57
C PRO A 327 -7.61 9.56 -7.00
N MET A 328 -6.71 8.99 -7.82
CA MET A 328 -6.57 9.35 -9.25
C MET A 328 -7.70 8.77 -10.10
N LEU A 329 -8.14 7.55 -9.80
CA LEU A 329 -9.14 6.81 -10.56
C LEU A 329 -10.35 6.46 -9.67
N ASP A 330 -11.52 6.44 -10.28
CA ASP A 330 -12.77 5.96 -9.68
C ASP A 330 -13.49 5.03 -10.66
N TRP A 331 -12.98 3.81 -10.79
CA TRP A 331 -13.44 2.79 -11.74
C TRP A 331 -14.12 1.61 -11.05
N GLN A 332 -14.50 1.76 -9.80
CA GLN A 332 -15.16 0.72 -8.99
C GLN A 332 -14.31 -0.56 -8.85
N LEU A 333 -12.99 -0.45 -8.95
CA LEU A 333 -12.07 -1.56 -8.74
C LEU A 333 -12.16 -2.03 -7.29
N ARG A 334 -12.10 -3.35 -7.07
CA ARG A 334 -12.08 -3.97 -5.75
C ARG A 334 -11.31 -5.28 -5.72
N LEU A 335 -10.39 -5.47 -6.67
CA LEU A 335 -9.59 -6.69 -6.76
C LEU A 335 -8.46 -6.70 -5.74
N GLY A 336 -7.79 -5.56 -5.52
CA GLY A 336 -6.54 -5.49 -4.77
C GLY A 336 -5.34 -5.87 -5.64
N GLU A 337 -4.39 -6.56 -5.06
CA GLU A 337 -3.15 -7.09 -5.68
C GLU A 337 -2.16 -6.02 -6.13
N GLY A 338 -2.51 -4.73 -6.10
CA GLY A 338 -1.76 -3.64 -6.72
C GLY A 338 -2.24 -3.31 -8.14
N SER A 339 -3.37 -3.87 -8.57
CA SER A 339 -3.90 -3.68 -9.92
C SER A 339 -4.23 -2.23 -10.24
N GLY A 340 -4.81 -1.48 -9.30
CA GLY A 340 -5.08 -0.05 -9.45
C GLY A 340 -3.80 0.78 -9.52
N ALA A 341 -2.79 0.43 -8.71
CA ALA A 341 -1.48 1.09 -8.73
C ALA A 341 -0.77 0.89 -10.09
N ALA A 342 -0.82 -0.31 -10.65
CA ALA A 342 -0.27 -0.60 -11.97
C ALA A 342 -0.99 0.18 -13.09
N LEU A 343 -2.33 0.32 -13.00
CA LEU A 343 -3.14 1.12 -13.95
C LEU A 343 -2.88 2.62 -13.83
N ALA A 344 -2.59 3.14 -12.63
CA ALA A 344 -2.30 4.54 -12.40
C ALA A 344 -0.89 4.95 -12.86
N TRP A 345 0.04 4.01 -12.97
CA TRP A 345 1.45 4.28 -13.28
C TRP A 345 1.68 5.10 -14.56
N PRO A 346 1.05 4.80 -15.70
CA PRO A 346 1.19 5.60 -16.93
C PRO A 346 0.82 7.08 -16.74
N LEU A 347 -0.16 7.39 -15.90
CA LEU A 347 -0.58 8.77 -15.62
C LEU A 347 0.49 9.53 -14.83
N LEU A 348 1.17 8.87 -13.89
CA LEU A 348 2.28 9.46 -13.14
C LEU A 348 3.48 9.79 -14.06
N ARG A 349 3.79 8.88 -14.97
CA ARG A 349 4.79 9.13 -16.03
C ARG A 349 4.38 10.28 -16.92
N SER A 350 3.12 10.31 -17.36
CA SER A 350 2.59 11.40 -18.19
C SER A 350 2.70 12.77 -17.50
N ALA A 351 2.48 12.83 -16.18
CA ALA A 351 2.65 14.07 -15.41
C ALA A 351 4.10 14.58 -15.47
N CYS A 352 5.09 13.70 -15.30
CA CYS A 352 6.51 14.06 -15.43
C CYS A 352 6.87 14.47 -16.86
N THR A 353 6.48 13.69 -17.86
CA THR A 353 6.75 13.97 -19.27
C THR A 353 6.15 15.30 -19.71
N MET A 354 4.90 15.57 -19.33
CA MET A 354 4.23 16.86 -19.61
C MET A 354 5.01 18.03 -19.00
N LEU A 355 5.42 17.94 -17.74
CA LEU A 355 6.20 18.99 -17.07
C LEU A 355 7.55 19.17 -17.74
N ASN A 356 8.23 18.11 -18.13
CA ASN A 356 9.60 18.15 -18.64
C ASN A 356 9.65 18.56 -20.13
N GLU A 357 8.80 17.98 -20.96
CA GLU A 357 8.96 18.01 -22.42
C GLU A 357 7.99 18.97 -23.13
N MET A 358 6.84 19.30 -22.53
CA MET A 358 5.91 20.24 -23.16
C MET A 358 6.58 21.62 -23.32
N ALA A 359 6.47 22.22 -24.50
CA ALA A 359 7.02 23.53 -24.79
C ALA A 359 6.38 24.65 -23.95
N SER A 360 7.14 25.70 -23.66
CA SER A 360 6.59 26.97 -23.14
C SER A 360 6.08 27.86 -24.27
N PHE A 361 5.25 28.86 -23.94
CA PHE A 361 4.84 29.88 -24.91
C PHE A 361 6.04 30.54 -25.59
N GLU A 362 7.09 30.86 -24.80
CA GLU A 362 8.32 31.46 -25.31
C GLU A 362 9.07 30.52 -26.26
N SER A 363 9.34 29.27 -25.84
CA SER A 363 10.12 28.32 -26.63
C SER A 363 9.40 27.85 -27.91
N ALA A 364 8.08 27.91 -27.95
CA ALA A 364 7.27 27.56 -29.13
C ALA A 364 6.95 28.77 -30.03
N GLY A 365 7.29 29.99 -29.63
CA GLY A 365 6.92 31.21 -30.36
C GLY A 365 5.39 31.45 -30.44
N VAL A 366 4.64 30.90 -29.48
CA VAL A 366 3.18 31.05 -29.42
C VAL A 366 2.82 32.27 -28.58
N SER A 367 1.92 33.12 -29.09
CA SER A 367 1.46 34.30 -28.37
C SER A 367 0.75 33.89 -27.06
N GLY A 368 1.21 34.50 -25.97
CA GLY A 368 0.56 34.33 -24.67
C GLY A 368 -0.78 35.07 -24.58
N LYS A 369 -1.46 34.95 -23.47
CA LYS A 369 -2.69 35.65 -23.15
C LYS A 369 -2.33 37.13 -22.94
N SER A 370 -2.97 38.03 -23.70
CA SER A 370 -2.86 39.49 -23.54
C SER A 370 -3.59 39.98 -22.30
#